data_55ee3442ada3363288303c0c4cad4145
#
_entry.id   55ee3442ada3363288303c0c4cad4145
#
_cell.length_a   1.000
_cell.length_b   1.000
_cell.length_c   1.000
_cell.angle_alpha   90.00
_cell.angle_beta   90.00
_cell.angle_gamma   90.00
#
_symmetry.space_group_name_H-M   'P 1'
#
loop_
_entity.id
_entity.type
_entity.pdbx_description
1 polymer ?
#
loop_
_entity_poly.entity_id
_entity_poly.type
_entity_poly.pdbx_seq_one_letter_code
_entity_poly.pdbx_strand_id
1 'polypeptide(L)'
;TLIKSRMKGGETMDLFSSVTELRGIGPTRAKQLQRLHIETLYDLIAFFPRAYEDRTKISSIAGLEPGTPACFEAMVISNPQLSRIRKGMELVKVRVADETGRVDLVFFNQPYVKDQLVYGELRDGFGCQMQNPAFEKADAAGAVTGRILPIYPLTAGISNKLLGACVRQALAACAEDLPDILPTSVQQQYDLCPARFAYETVHLPSSFDDLQKARRRL
;
A
#
# COMPACT_ATOMS: atom_id res chain seq x y z
N THR A 1 -14.88 -6.24 -32.96
CA THR A 1 -14.60 -4.98 -32.25
C THR A 1 -13.14 -5.04 -31.83
N LEU A 2 -12.28 -4.17 -32.42
CA LEU A 2 -10.83 -4.14 -32.18
C LEU A 2 -10.57 -3.64 -30.76
N ILE A 3 -9.96 -4.48 -29.95
CA ILE A 3 -9.46 -4.15 -28.60
C ILE A 3 -8.19 -3.31 -28.79
N LYS A 4 -8.22 -2.04 -28.38
CA LYS A 4 -7.03 -1.18 -28.36
C LYS A 4 -6.26 -1.45 -27.06
N SER A 5 -5.27 -2.34 -27.12
CA SER A 5 -4.32 -2.56 -26.03
C SER A 5 -3.27 -1.45 -25.99
N ARG A 6 -2.88 -1.02 -24.82
CA ARG A 6 -1.93 0.08 -24.58
C ARG A 6 -0.51 -0.47 -24.60
N MET A 7 0.28 -0.04 -25.59
CA MET A 7 1.67 -0.47 -25.76
C MET A 7 2.61 0.00 -24.65
N LYS A 8 3.44 -0.92 -24.16
CA LYS A 8 4.77 -0.64 -23.61
C LYS A 8 5.73 -1.68 -24.18
N GLY A 9 6.60 -1.26 -25.10
CA GLY A 9 7.70 -2.10 -25.60
C GLY A 9 7.29 -3.25 -26.51
N GLY A 10 6.40 -3.03 -27.48
CA GLY A 10 6.21 -3.95 -28.60
C GLY A 10 5.30 -5.17 -28.37
N GLU A 11 4.99 -5.55 -27.14
CA GLU A 11 4.06 -6.63 -26.79
C GLU A 11 2.89 -6.10 -25.97
N THR A 12 1.68 -6.46 -26.37
CA THR A 12 0.45 -6.13 -25.65
C THR A 12 0.28 -7.09 -24.48
N MET A 13 0.36 -6.61 -23.24
CA MET A 13 0.01 -7.43 -22.07
C MET A 13 -1.49 -7.70 -22.06
N ASP A 14 -1.86 -8.95 -21.78
CA ASP A 14 -3.23 -9.40 -21.57
C ASP A 14 -3.37 -10.09 -20.19
N LEU A 15 -4.57 -10.55 -19.86
CA LEU A 15 -4.85 -11.21 -18.58
C LEU A 15 -4.01 -12.47 -18.34
N PHE A 16 -3.57 -13.16 -19.40
CA PHE A 16 -2.81 -14.41 -19.32
C PHE A 16 -1.30 -14.19 -19.47
N SER A 17 -0.87 -12.95 -19.70
CA SER A 17 0.54 -12.57 -19.67
C SER A 17 1.19 -12.93 -18.33
N SER A 18 2.47 -13.33 -18.39
CA SER A 18 3.22 -13.70 -17.19
C SER A 18 3.45 -12.50 -16.27
N VAL A 19 3.42 -12.71 -14.95
CA VAL A 19 3.79 -11.69 -13.95
C VAL A 19 5.23 -11.18 -14.12
N THR A 20 6.08 -11.90 -14.82
CA THR A 20 7.46 -11.48 -15.13
C THR A 20 7.55 -10.26 -16.06
N GLU A 21 6.48 -9.94 -16.77
CA GLU A 21 6.39 -8.74 -17.62
C GLU A 21 6.21 -7.45 -16.79
N LEU A 22 5.82 -7.58 -15.52
CA LEU A 22 5.66 -6.44 -14.62
C LEU A 22 7.01 -5.89 -14.17
N ARG A 23 7.08 -4.57 -14.04
CA ARG A 23 8.27 -3.91 -13.53
C ARG A 23 8.59 -4.35 -12.11
N GLY A 24 9.83 -4.78 -11.91
CA GLY A 24 10.32 -5.20 -10.60
C GLY A 24 10.10 -6.67 -10.28
N ILE A 25 9.53 -7.46 -11.19
CA ILE A 25 9.37 -8.91 -11.04
C ILE A 25 10.42 -9.62 -11.91
N GLY A 26 11.53 -9.99 -11.28
CA GLY A 26 12.52 -10.89 -11.87
C GLY A 26 12.26 -12.36 -11.50
N PRO A 27 13.09 -13.29 -11.99
CA PRO A 27 12.88 -14.74 -11.79
C PRO A 27 12.72 -15.16 -10.33
N THR A 28 13.46 -14.52 -9.41
CA THR A 28 13.38 -14.83 -7.98
C THR A 28 12.02 -14.45 -7.39
N ARG A 29 11.50 -13.27 -7.74
CA ARG A 29 10.19 -12.82 -7.26
C ARG A 29 9.05 -13.58 -7.92
N ALA A 30 9.17 -13.96 -9.18
CA ALA A 30 8.21 -14.83 -9.86
C ALA A 30 8.07 -16.18 -9.14
N LYS A 31 9.18 -16.84 -8.77
CA LYS A 31 9.16 -18.06 -7.96
C LYS A 31 8.53 -17.87 -6.57
N GLN A 32 8.65 -16.68 -5.99
CA GLN A 32 7.99 -16.36 -4.72
C GLN A 32 6.48 -16.17 -4.90
N LEU A 33 6.05 -15.49 -5.98
CA LEU A 33 4.63 -15.34 -6.33
C LEU A 33 3.97 -16.69 -6.66
N GLN A 34 4.69 -17.59 -7.32
CA GLN A 34 4.23 -18.95 -7.62
C GLN A 34 3.86 -19.75 -6.35
N ARG A 35 4.50 -19.47 -5.19
CA ARG A 35 4.10 -20.05 -3.90
C ARG A 35 2.72 -19.59 -3.42
N LEU A 36 2.24 -18.49 -3.96
CA LEU A 36 0.89 -17.95 -3.74
C LEU A 36 -0.06 -18.33 -4.90
N HIS A 37 0.37 -19.22 -5.79
CA HIS A 37 -0.35 -19.62 -7.01
C HIS A 37 -0.62 -18.44 -7.96
N ILE A 38 0.31 -17.49 -8.04
CA ILE A 38 0.24 -16.31 -8.90
C ILE A 38 1.30 -16.45 -9.99
N GLU A 39 0.86 -16.69 -11.24
CA GLU A 39 1.72 -16.86 -12.42
C GLU A 39 1.35 -15.87 -13.53
N THR A 40 0.08 -15.51 -13.65
CA THR A 40 -0.47 -14.60 -14.68
C THR A 40 -0.95 -13.28 -14.07
N LEU A 41 -1.23 -12.29 -14.93
CA LEU A 41 -1.83 -11.03 -14.49
C LEU A 41 -3.24 -11.23 -13.96
N TYR A 42 -3.98 -12.21 -14.51
CA TYR A 42 -5.30 -12.57 -14.00
C TYR A 42 -5.22 -13.14 -12.58
N ASP A 43 -4.29 -14.08 -12.32
CA ASP A 43 -4.11 -14.62 -10.97
C ASP A 43 -3.80 -13.51 -9.95
N LEU A 44 -3.00 -12.52 -10.37
CA LEU A 44 -2.65 -11.39 -9.54
C LEU A 44 -3.85 -10.48 -9.24
N ILE A 45 -4.71 -10.21 -10.26
CA ILE A 45 -5.94 -9.43 -10.11
C ILE A 45 -6.99 -10.21 -9.31
N ALA A 46 -7.04 -11.54 -9.44
CA ALA A 46 -7.94 -12.39 -8.67
C ALA A 46 -7.41 -12.71 -7.25
N PHE A 47 -6.19 -12.27 -6.90
CA PHE A 47 -5.61 -12.48 -5.59
C PHE A 47 -6.09 -11.41 -4.59
N PHE A 48 -7.23 -11.66 -3.98
CA PHE A 48 -7.92 -10.67 -3.15
C PHE A 48 -7.24 -10.40 -1.81
N PRO A 49 -7.35 -9.15 -1.30
CA PRO A 49 -6.92 -8.81 0.04
C PRO A 49 -7.70 -9.60 1.11
N ARG A 50 -7.00 -10.03 2.17
CA ARG A 50 -7.60 -10.69 3.33
C ARG A 50 -8.22 -9.72 4.33
N ALA A 51 -7.74 -8.46 4.36
CA ALA A 51 -8.17 -7.41 5.27
C ALA A 51 -7.91 -6.03 4.66
N TYR A 52 -8.42 -5.01 5.30
CA TYR A 52 -8.21 -3.61 4.93
C TYR A 52 -7.85 -2.80 6.18
N GLU A 53 -6.88 -1.92 6.04
CA GLU A 53 -6.46 -0.99 7.07
C GLU A 53 -6.94 0.42 6.69
N ASP A 54 -7.75 1.01 7.56
CA ASP A 54 -8.22 2.39 7.36
C ASP A 54 -7.13 3.38 7.74
N ARG A 55 -6.57 4.06 6.76
CA ARG A 55 -5.61 5.16 6.93
C ARG A 55 -6.18 6.50 6.44
N THR A 56 -7.51 6.58 6.27
CA THR A 56 -8.17 7.81 5.81
C THR A 56 -8.22 8.88 6.90
N LYS A 57 -8.18 8.45 8.16
CA LYS A 57 -8.20 9.36 9.32
C LYS A 57 -6.79 9.81 9.66
N ILE A 58 -6.49 11.05 9.33
CA ILE A 58 -5.25 11.72 9.75
C ILE A 58 -5.53 12.41 11.08
N SER A 59 -4.83 11.97 12.12
CA SER A 59 -4.94 12.53 13.48
C SER A 59 -3.90 13.65 13.67
N SER A 60 -4.19 14.58 14.56
CA SER A 60 -3.17 15.51 15.06
C SER A 60 -2.29 14.82 16.11
N ILE A 61 -1.05 15.29 16.28
CA ILE A 61 -0.15 14.74 17.30
C ILE A 61 -0.73 14.90 18.71
N ALA A 62 -1.41 16.02 18.99
CA ALA A 62 -2.10 16.22 20.28
C ALA A 62 -3.26 15.24 20.53
N GLY A 63 -3.83 14.67 19.46
CA GLY A 63 -4.92 13.68 19.54
C GLY A 63 -4.45 12.22 19.57
N LEU A 64 -3.14 11.96 19.64
CA LEU A 64 -2.61 10.60 19.70
C LEU A 64 -2.87 9.98 21.07
N GLU A 65 -3.49 8.81 21.08
CA GLU A 65 -3.76 8.03 22.28
C GLU A 65 -2.76 6.87 22.41
N PRO A 66 -2.14 6.65 23.57
CA PRO A 66 -1.25 5.52 23.81
C PRO A 66 -1.94 4.18 23.55
N GLY A 67 -1.27 3.31 22.77
CA GLY A 67 -1.77 1.98 22.43
C GLY A 67 -2.77 1.93 21.26
N THR A 68 -3.19 3.06 20.73
CA THR A 68 -4.11 3.14 19.58
C THR A 68 -3.33 3.38 18.28
N PRO A 69 -3.51 2.56 17.24
CA PRO A 69 -2.93 2.83 15.92
C PRO A 69 -3.46 4.15 15.35
N ALA A 70 -2.56 5.01 14.88
CA ALA A 70 -2.93 6.29 14.29
C ALA A 70 -2.05 6.62 13.07
N CYS A 71 -2.63 7.34 12.10
CA CYS A 71 -1.90 7.99 11.03
C CYS A 71 -1.86 9.49 11.30
N PHE A 72 -0.71 10.12 11.09
CA PHE A 72 -0.57 11.57 11.20
C PHE A 72 0.48 12.07 10.21
N GLU A 73 0.37 13.33 9.86
CA GLU A 73 1.37 14.05 9.06
C GLU A 73 2.18 14.93 9.99
N ALA A 74 3.50 14.96 9.80
CA ALA A 74 4.38 15.76 10.64
C ALA A 74 5.67 16.16 9.91
N MET A 75 6.25 17.24 10.34
CA MET A 75 7.54 17.73 9.90
C MET A 75 8.66 17.18 10.79
N VAL A 76 9.77 16.77 10.19
CA VAL A 76 10.97 16.39 10.96
C VAL A 76 11.64 17.63 11.52
N ILE A 77 11.71 17.73 12.85
CA ILE A 77 12.23 18.92 13.57
C ILE A 77 13.54 18.67 14.34
N SER A 78 14.15 17.50 14.17
CA SER A 78 15.50 17.22 14.67
C SER A 78 16.29 16.38 13.70
N ASN A 79 17.60 16.53 13.68
CA ASN A 79 18.46 15.59 12.97
C ASN A 79 18.31 14.19 13.57
N PRO A 80 18.12 13.15 12.75
CA PRO A 80 18.06 11.77 13.22
C PRO A 80 19.36 11.39 13.95
N GLN A 81 19.24 10.91 15.19
CA GLN A 81 20.36 10.51 16.03
C GLN A 81 20.48 9.00 16.06
N LEU A 82 21.63 8.48 15.60
CA LEU A 82 21.94 7.06 15.71
C LEU A 82 22.71 6.82 17.01
N SER A 83 22.19 5.95 17.87
CA SER A 83 22.81 5.53 19.12
C SER A 83 22.95 4.01 19.14
N ARG A 84 24.13 3.52 19.57
CA ARG A 84 24.34 2.11 19.82
C ARG A 84 24.12 1.82 21.30
N ILE A 85 23.05 1.08 21.64
CA ILE A 85 22.67 0.79 23.03
C ILE A 85 23.50 -0.38 23.57
N ARG A 86 23.66 -1.44 22.77
CA ARG A 86 24.47 -2.62 23.08
C ARG A 86 24.88 -3.34 21.79
N LYS A 87 25.75 -4.35 21.88
CA LYS A 87 26.17 -5.14 20.71
C LYS A 87 24.93 -5.72 20.00
N GLY A 88 24.76 -5.38 18.73
CA GLY A 88 23.63 -5.82 17.90
C GLY A 88 22.32 -5.03 18.10
N MET A 89 22.32 -3.93 18.87
CA MET A 89 21.14 -3.10 19.08
C MET A 89 21.46 -1.62 18.80
N GLU A 90 20.98 -1.15 17.66
CA GLU A 90 21.08 0.24 17.25
C GLU A 90 19.70 0.92 17.32
N LEU A 91 19.70 2.18 17.66
CA LEU A 91 18.51 3.00 17.80
C LEU A 91 18.68 4.28 16.97
N VAL A 92 17.73 4.57 16.10
CA VAL A 92 17.60 5.89 15.49
C VAL A 92 16.45 6.61 16.16
N LYS A 93 16.73 7.79 16.73
CA LYS A 93 15.73 8.68 17.32
C LYS A 93 15.62 9.95 16.48
N VAL A 94 14.38 10.35 16.18
CA VAL A 94 14.09 11.58 15.46
C VAL A 94 12.83 12.20 16.03
N ARG A 95 12.82 13.53 16.14
CA ARG A 95 11.64 14.27 16.61
C ARG A 95 10.91 14.85 15.43
N VAL A 96 9.58 14.69 15.45
CA VAL A 96 8.66 15.25 14.46
C VAL A 96 7.60 16.10 15.17
N ALA A 97 7.02 17.06 14.45
CA ALA A 97 5.96 17.95 14.94
C ALA A 97 4.93 18.24 13.86
N ASP A 98 3.72 18.49 14.32
CA ASP A 98 2.69 19.20 13.57
C ASP A 98 2.36 20.53 14.28
N GLU A 99 1.28 21.20 13.87
CA GLU A 99 0.81 22.44 14.49
C GLU A 99 0.32 22.25 15.93
N THR A 100 0.01 21.02 16.35
CA THR A 100 -0.67 20.69 17.61
C THR A 100 0.27 20.12 18.66
N GLY A 101 1.41 19.53 18.25
CA GLY A 101 2.29 18.88 19.20
C GLY A 101 3.55 18.29 18.58
N ARG A 102 4.25 17.49 19.39
CA ARG A 102 5.52 16.86 19.02
C ARG A 102 5.57 15.44 19.53
N VAL A 103 6.23 14.55 18.75
CA VAL A 103 6.43 13.15 19.12
C VAL A 103 7.84 12.70 18.73
N ASP A 104 8.45 11.87 19.56
CA ASP A 104 9.72 11.21 19.24
C ASP A 104 9.46 9.88 18.56
N LEU A 105 9.97 9.72 17.32
CA LEU A 105 9.98 8.46 16.60
C LEU A 105 11.26 7.71 16.93
N VAL A 106 11.13 6.44 17.27
CA VAL A 106 12.26 5.57 17.66
C VAL A 106 12.25 4.31 16.79
N PHE A 107 13.37 4.08 16.11
CA PHE A 107 13.53 2.95 15.19
C PHE A 107 14.64 2.03 15.71
N PHE A 108 14.29 0.80 16.05
CA PHE A 108 15.22 -0.22 16.51
C PHE A 108 15.79 -1.01 15.32
N ASN A 109 17.11 -1.11 15.24
CA ASN A 109 17.85 -1.86 14.23
C ASN A 109 17.52 -1.45 12.77
N GLN A 110 17.23 -0.14 12.58
CA GLN A 110 16.91 0.46 11.28
C GLN A 110 17.82 1.67 11.02
N PRO A 111 19.15 1.51 10.94
CA PRO A 111 20.08 2.65 10.78
C PRO A 111 19.84 3.45 9.49
N TYR A 112 19.31 2.81 8.44
CA TYR A 112 19.00 3.45 7.16
C TYR A 112 17.94 4.56 7.25
N VAL A 113 17.12 4.57 8.32
CA VAL A 113 16.10 5.60 8.55
C VAL A 113 16.74 6.98 8.71
N LYS A 114 17.98 7.05 9.25
CA LYS A 114 18.74 8.28 9.41
C LYS A 114 18.89 9.04 8.08
N ASP A 115 19.09 8.31 6.97
CA ASP A 115 19.33 8.91 5.67
C ASP A 115 18.02 9.21 4.90
N GLN A 116 16.90 8.68 5.37
CA GLN A 116 15.58 8.86 4.74
C GLN A 116 14.78 10.04 5.33
N LEU A 117 15.02 10.37 6.60
CA LEU A 117 14.33 11.45 7.30
C LEU A 117 15.19 12.71 7.27
N VAL A 118 14.78 13.72 6.53
CA VAL A 118 15.49 14.99 6.35
C VAL A 118 14.85 16.07 7.23
N TYR A 119 15.70 16.80 7.91
CA TYR A 119 15.35 17.90 8.84
C TYR A 119 14.71 19.09 8.14
N GLY A 120 13.65 19.64 8.76
CA GLY A 120 13.07 20.95 8.46
C GLY A 120 12.85 21.70 9.78
N GLU A 121 13.23 22.97 9.85
CA GLU A 121 13.44 23.72 11.11
C GLU A 121 12.16 24.04 11.88
N LEU A 122 12.09 23.67 13.21
CA LEU A 122 11.30 24.35 14.26
C LEU A 122 11.71 23.91 15.68
N ARG A 123 11.43 24.74 16.71
CA ARG A 123 12.01 24.67 18.08
C ARG A 123 11.07 24.11 19.16
N ASP A 124 11.68 23.36 20.14
CA ASP A 124 11.34 23.01 21.56
C ASP A 124 9.95 22.49 22.00
N GLY A 125 9.99 21.36 22.78
CA GLY A 125 8.92 20.85 23.67
C GLY A 125 8.96 19.35 23.97
N PHE A 126 8.37 18.94 25.09
CA PHE A 126 8.26 17.55 25.57
C PHE A 126 7.12 16.79 24.86
N GLY A 127 7.29 15.48 24.59
CA GLY A 127 6.28 14.72 23.87
C GLY A 127 6.33 13.20 24.03
N CYS A 128 5.27 12.54 23.59
CA CYS A 128 5.08 11.09 23.44
C CYS A 128 6.18 10.44 22.57
N GLN A 129 6.36 9.12 22.72
CA GLN A 129 7.29 8.35 21.93
C GLN A 129 6.56 7.25 21.13
N MET A 130 6.88 7.14 19.85
CA MET A 130 6.35 6.08 18.98
C MET A 130 7.48 5.15 18.52
N GLN A 131 7.25 3.82 18.61
CA GLN A 131 8.27 2.81 18.31
C GLN A 131 8.05 2.20 16.93
N ASN A 132 9.12 2.15 16.11
CA ASN A 132 9.14 1.55 14.78
C ASN A 132 7.93 1.91 13.89
N PRO A 133 7.51 3.19 13.80
CA PRO A 133 6.40 3.55 12.95
C PRO A 133 6.75 3.30 11.47
N ALA A 134 5.76 2.92 10.67
CA ALA A 134 5.88 3.00 9.23
C ALA A 134 5.78 4.48 8.82
N PHE A 135 6.65 4.93 7.92
CA PHE A 135 6.63 6.30 7.43
C PHE A 135 6.80 6.35 5.91
N GLU A 136 6.33 7.43 5.33
CA GLU A 136 6.50 7.77 3.92
C GLU A 136 6.61 9.30 3.78
N LYS A 137 7.16 9.77 2.66
CA LYS A 137 7.15 11.20 2.34
C LYS A 137 5.75 11.61 1.90
N ALA A 138 5.25 12.75 2.38
CA ALA A 138 3.92 13.26 2.04
C ALA A 138 3.67 13.34 0.52
N ASP A 139 4.69 13.71 -0.26
CA ASP A 139 4.61 13.86 -1.72
C ASP A 139 4.97 12.57 -2.48
N ALA A 140 5.14 11.43 -1.79
CA ALA A 140 5.59 10.22 -2.46
C ALA A 140 4.51 9.67 -3.41
N ALA A 141 4.89 9.44 -4.66
CA ALA A 141 4.02 8.75 -5.61
C ALA A 141 3.67 7.36 -5.06
N GLY A 142 2.38 7.11 -4.81
CA GLY A 142 1.89 5.87 -4.22
C GLY A 142 1.85 5.87 -2.69
N ALA A 143 1.88 7.07 -2.06
CA ALA A 143 1.59 7.23 -0.64
C ALA A 143 0.30 6.52 -0.24
N VAL A 144 0.31 5.88 0.91
CA VAL A 144 -0.83 5.08 1.42
C VAL A 144 -1.56 5.76 2.59
N THR A 145 -0.99 6.83 3.13
CA THR A 145 -1.65 7.71 4.11
C THR A 145 -2.84 8.40 3.46
N GLY A 146 -3.93 8.53 4.17
CA GLY A 146 -5.19 9.08 3.64
C GLY A 146 -5.98 8.12 2.76
N ARG A 147 -5.67 6.82 2.75
CA ARG A 147 -6.33 5.79 1.92
C ARG A 147 -6.70 4.56 2.72
N ILE A 148 -7.61 3.78 2.18
CA ILE A 148 -7.87 2.41 2.66
C ILE A 148 -6.81 1.50 2.03
N LEU A 149 -5.98 0.89 2.88
CA LEU A 149 -4.87 0.04 2.44
C LEU A 149 -5.30 -1.43 2.40
N PRO A 150 -5.28 -2.10 1.24
CA PRO A 150 -5.51 -3.54 1.15
C PRO A 150 -4.34 -4.31 1.76
N ILE A 151 -4.65 -5.32 2.57
CA ILE A 151 -3.69 -6.23 3.20
C ILE A 151 -3.83 -7.61 2.58
N TYR A 152 -2.80 -8.04 1.87
CA TYR A 152 -2.79 -9.32 1.18
C TYR A 152 -2.24 -10.46 2.04
N PRO A 153 -2.60 -11.72 1.77
CA PRO A 153 -1.83 -12.86 2.22
C PRO A 153 -0.41 -12.77 1.65
N LEU A 154 0.60 -13.00 2.47
CA LEU A 154 2.01 -12.84 2.07
C LEU A 154 2.78 -14.13 2.22
N THR A 155 3.87 -14.25 1.48
CA THR A 155 4.90 -15.29 1.61
C THR A 155 6.27 -14.67 1.84
N ALA A 156 7.25 -15.46 2.27
CA ALA A 156 8.60 -15.01 2.50
C ALA A 156 9.20 -14.35 1.25
N GLY A 157 9.71 -13.13 1.40
CA GLY A 157 10.33 -12.35 0.33
C GLY A 157 9.37 -11.47 -0.49
N ILE A 158 8.05 -11.55 -0.26
CA ILE A 158 7.05 -10.67 -0.87
C ILE A 158 6.45 -9.75 0.21
N SER A 159 6.55 -8.44 0.01
CA SER A 159 5.93 -7.45 0.88
C SER A 159 4.57 -7.00 0.35
N ASN A 160 3.69 -6.52 1.26
CA ASN A 160 2.39 -5.95 0.87
C ASN A 160 2.53 -4.79 -0.13
N LYS A 161 3.56 -3.94 0.06
CA LYS A 161 3.87 -2.83 -0.83
C LYS A 161 4.22 -3.31 -2.25
N LEU A 162 5.04 -4.36 -2.36
CA LEU A 162 5.41 -4.94 -3.67
C LEU A 162 4.18 -5.54 -4.34
N LEU A 163 3.42 -6.38 -3.62
CA LEU A 163 2.24 -7.04 -4.18
C LEU A 163 1.19 -6.02 -4.65
N GLY A 164 0.89 -5.02 -3.82
CA GLY A 164 -0.01 -3.93 -4.21
C GLY A 164 0.49 -3.11 -5.41
N ALA A 165 1.81 -2.93 -5.57
CA ALA A 165 2.37 -2.27 -6.75
C ALA A 165 2.21 -3.13 -8.02
N CYS A 166 2.36 -4.45 -7.90
CA CYS A 166 2.15 -5.38 -9.02
C CYS A 166 0.68 -5.42 -9.43
N VAL A 167 -0.25 -5.51 -8.48
CA VAL A 167 -1.70 -5.47 -8.75
C VAL A 167 -2.09 -4.18 -9.48
N ARG A 168 -1.58 -3.02 -9.02
CA ARG A 168 -1.85 -1.75 -9.74
C ARG A 168 -1.34 -1.75 -11.17
N GLN A 169 -0.17 -2.36 -11.43
CA GLN A 169 0.35 -2.48 -12.79
C GLN A 169 -0.51 -3.41 -13.64
N ALA A 170 -0.94 -4.55 -13.10
CA ALA A 170 -1.81 -5.49 -13.79
C ALA A 170 -3.17 -4.87 -14.14
N LEU A 171 -3.82 -4.20 -13.17
CA LEU A 171 -5.08 -3.48 -13.42
C LEU A 171 -4.91 -2.38 -14.47
N ALA A 172 -3.83 -1.61 -14.41
CA ALA A 172 -3.56 -0.57 -15.41
C ALA A 172 -3.33 -1.13 -16.82
N ALA A 173 -2.86 -2.37 -16.93
CA ALA A 173 -2.63 -3.03 -18.21
C ALA A 173 -3.88 -3.73 -18.76
N CYS A 174 -4.65 -4.43 -17.91
CA CYS A 174 -5.64 -5.43 -18.35
C CYS A 174 -7.04 -5.28 -17.73
N ALA A 175 -7.34 -4.23 -16.94
CA ALA A 175 -8.65 -4.12 -16.29
C ALA A 175 -9.80 -4.00 -17.30
N GLU A 176 -9.54 -3.50 -18.51
CA GLU A 176 -10.54 -3.39 -19.58
C GLU A 176 -10.88 -4.76 -20.21
N ASP A 177 -9.97 -5.73 -20.09
CA ASP A 177 -10.13 -7.08 -20.63
C ASP A 177 -10.84 -8.03 -19.66
N LEU A 178 -11.12 -7.57 -18.42
CA LEU A 178 -11.81 -8.39 -17.42
C LEU A 178 -13.23 -8.74 -17.88
N PRO A 179 -13.56 -10.03 -18.02
CA PRO A 179 -14.88 -10.43 -18.51
C PRO A 179 -15.94 -10.20 -17.43
N ASP A 180 -17.05 -9.59 -17.83
CA ASP A 180 -18.26 -9.59 -17.01
C ASP A 180 -19.15 -10.77 -17.44
N ILE A 181 -19.03 -11.86 -16.71
CA ILE A 181 -19.69 -13.14 -17.03
C ILE A 181 -21.16 -13.19 -16.60
N LEU A 182 -21.62 -12.24 -15.76
CA LEU A 182 -23.01 -12.23 -15.32
C LEU A 182 -23.91 -11.52 -16.33
N PRO A 183 -25.05 -12.12 -16.72
CA PRO A 183 -26.03 -11.44 -17.56
C PRO A 183 -26.51 -10.12 -16.90
N THR A 184 -26.79 -9.10 -17.72
CA THR A 184 -27.27 -7.79 -17.25
C THR A 184 -28.54 -7.92 -16.41
N SER A 185 -29.43 -8.87 -16.74
CA SER A 185 -30.65 -9.13 -15.94
C SER A 185 -30.36 -9.56 -14.52
N VAL A 186 -29.32 -10.38 -14.34
CA VAL A 186 -28.87 -10.83 -13.00
C VAL A 186 -28.24 -9.67 -12.24
N GLN A 187 -27.40 -8.87 -12.90
CA GLN A 187 -26.79 -7.70 -12.29
C GLN A 187 -27.86 -6.71 -11.80
N GLN A 188 -28.86 -6.44 -12.61
CA GLN A 188 -30.00 -5.57 -12.25
C GLN A 188 -30.86 -6.14 -11.13
N GLN A 189 -31.20 -7.44 -11.19
CA GLN A 189 -32.02 -8.12 -10.19
C GLN A 189 -31.42 -8.06 -8.79
N TYR A 190 -30.09 -8.20 -8.71
CA TYR A 190 -29.37 -8.27 -7.43
C TYR A 190 -28.60 -6.98 -7.09
N ASP A 191 -28.78 -5.92 -7.85
CA ASP A 191 -28.08 -4.62 -7.69
C ASP A 191 -26.56 -4.82 -7.57
N LEU A 192 -25.98 -5.52 -8.56
CA LEU A 192 -24.55 -5.82 -8.61
C LEU A 192 -23.82 -4.82 -9.51
N CYS A 193 -22.68 -4.32 -9.02
CA CYS A 193 -21.81 -3.48 -9.82
C CYS A 193 -21.12 -4.28 -10.95
N PRO A 194 -20.60 -3.61 -12.00
CA PRO A 194 -19.81 -4.26 -13.05
C PRO A 194 -18.58 -4.99 -12.49
N ALA A 195 -18.18 -6.11 -13.12
CA ALA A 195 -17.04 -6.90 -12.67
C ALA A 195 -15.76 -6.07 -12.60
N ARG A 196 -15.46 -5.26 -13.62
CA ARG A 196 -14.29 -4.35 -13.62
C ARG A 196 -14.28 -3.44 -12.39
N PHE A 197 -15.39 -2.77 -12.09
CA PHE A 197 -15.49 -1.91 -10.90
C PHE A 197 -15.19 -2.71 -9.62
N ALA A 198 -15.70 -3.93 -9.53
CA ALA A 198 -15.49 -4.77 -8.36
C ALA A 198 -14.01 -5.15 -8.19
N TYR A 199 -13.35 -5.63 -9.25
CA TYR A 199 -11.93 -5.96 -9.21
C TYR A 199 -11.04 -4.74 -8.91
N GLU A 200 -11.28 -3.60 -9.54
CA GLU A 200 -10.54 -2.37 -9.25
C GLU A 200 -10.74 -1.93 -7.80
N THR A 201 -11.98 -1.93 -7.30
CA THR A 201 -12.33 -1.42 -5.98
C THR A 201 -11.82 -2.30 -4.84
N VAL A 202 -11.81 -3.63 -4.96
CA VAL A 202 -11.25 -4.48 -3.88
C VAL A 202 -9.74 -4.29 -3.73
N HIS A 203 -9.04 -3.83 -4.75
CA HIS A 203 -7.60 -3.55 -4.69
C HIS A 203 -7.28 -2.08 -4.41
N LEU A 204 -8.16 -1.16 -4.81
CA LEU A 204 -7.98 0.29 -4.74
C LEU A 204 -9.25 0.95 -4.20
N PRO A 205 -9.70 0.62 -2.99
CA PRO A 205 -10.95 1.15 -2.47
C PRO A 205 -10.87 2.65 -2.21
N SER A 206 -11.86 3.39 -2.71
CA SER A 206 -12.05 4.82 -2.45
C SER A 206 -12.86 5.07 -1.17
N SER A 207 -13.77 4.13 -0.85
CA SER A 207 -14.62 4.16 0.33
C SER A 207 -14.95 2.75 0.81
N PHE A 208 -15.37 2.61 2.06
CA PHE A 208 -15.86 1.31 2.56
C PHE A 208 -17.21 0.91 1.93
N ASP A 209 -18.03 1.87 1.54
CA ASP A 209 -19.31 1.61 0.87
C ASP A 209 -19.09 0.98 -0.51
N ASP A 210 -18.17 1.55 -1.30
CA ASP A 210 -17.82 0.98 -2.61
C ASP A 210 -17.14 -0.37 -2.47
N LEU A 211 -16.28 -0.52 -1.45
CA LEU A 211 -15.65 -1.80 -1.12
C LEU A 211 -16.70 -2.87 -0.80
N GLN A 212 -17.75 -2.53 -0.07
CA GLN A 212 -18.83 -3.46 0.25
C GLN A 212 -19.60 -3.87 -1.02
N LYS A 213 -19.93 -2.92 -1.90
CA LYS A 213 -20.55 -3.21 -3.21
C LYS A 213 -19.68 -4.14 -4.06
N ALA A 214 -18.38 -3.83 -4.13
CA ALA A 214 -17.41 -4.63 -4.87
C ALA A 214 -17.31 -6.07 -4.33
N ARG A 215 -17.22 -6.23 -3.01
CA ARG A 215 -17.16 -7.56 -2.35
C ARG A 215 -18.45 -8.37 -2.51
N ARG A 216 -19.60 -7.68 -2.63
CA ARG A 216 -20.88 -8.35 -2.92
C ARG A 216 -20.92 -8.90 -4.35
N ARG A 217 -20.19 -8.26 -5.27
CA ARG A 217 -20.12 -8.67 -6.67
C ARG A 217 -19.20 -9.88 -6.91
N LEU A 218 -18.11 -10.01 -6.16
CA LEU A 218 -17.08 -11.05 -6.25
C LEU A 218 -17.33 -12.18 -5.26
#